data_87b222df4c72b514ea65f6d26c54992d
#
_entry.id   87b222df4c72b514ea65f6d26c54992d
#
_cell.length_a   1.000
_cell.length_b   1.000
_cell.length_c   1.000
_cell.angle_alpha   90.00
_cell.angle_beta   90.00
_cell.angle_gamma   90.00
#
_symmetry.space_group_name_H-M   'P 1'
#
loop_
_entity.id
_entity.type
_entity.pdbx_description
1 polymer ?
#
loop_
_entity_poly.entity_id
_entity_poly.type
_entity_poly.pdbx_seq_one_letter_code
_entity_poly.pdbx_strand_id
1 'polypeptide(L)'
;MNDKYAPRQWQPHERPTMPGSPSTPLHPTRKRWAFALVGVIVALTGGLGNALVVANLPYLQGALGATSADIAWLPAAYVMTNVSMNLLLVKFRQQFGLRAFTELFLVLYSLVTLAHLFVNDIESAVAVRAAHGMVGAALSTLGLYYMIQAFPQKWRLKALVLGLGTAQLATPLARLVSEDLLQIAEWRGLYLFELGMALLSLGCVLLLKLPPGDRFKAFEKLDFLTFSLLASGFALLCAVLSLGRIEWWLEEPWIGIALAASIVLICAGLAIEHNRSNPLLITRWLGSGAILRLGLAVILFRIVLSEQSTGAVGFLQTLNMGSEQLHTLYLVMLLGSIAGLVVSALTIDPAHLIKPLLISLAMMAVGAWMDSGSTSLTRQSDMYFSQFLLAFGGTFFLGPTLVLGISGVIANPRNMVSFSVLFGITQNIGGLIGAAVLGTFQVMREKFHSSHLVEHLTLIDPLVQSRLQSAAAGYASTIADPALRTTQGIRSLSTLATREANVLAYNDVFMLISVIAVLTMIWISARVLWLKMTTQPIASPITPPSVPSRGATSS
;
A
#
# COMPACT_ATOMS: atom_id res chain seq x y z
N MET A 1 1.12 43.84 -15.19
CA MET A 1 0.80 42.71 -14.27
C MET A 1 0.94 41.43 -15.04
N ASN A 2 2.01 40.63 -14.80
CA ASN A 2 2.12 39.32 -15.44
C ASN A 2 1.02 38.43 -14.85
N ASP A 3 0.07 38.03 -15.69
CA ASP A 3 -0.99 37.09 -15.29
C ASP A 3 -0.34 35.75 -14.94
N LYS A 4 -0.31 35.43 -13.65
CA LYS A 4 0.29 34.18 -13.12
C LYS A 4 -0.35 32.93 -13.68
N TYR A 5 -1.51 33.05 -14.31
CA TYR A 5 -2.31 31.98 -14.90
C TYR A 5 -2.32 31.99 -16.42
N ALA A 6 -1.55 32.87 -17.07
CA ALA A 6 -1.45 32.88 -18.53
C ALA A 6 -0.89 31.54 -19.05
N PRO A 7 -1.53 30.89 -20.03
CA PRO A 7 -1.05 29.63 -20.58
C PRO A 7 0.34 29.82 -21.19
N ARG A 8 1.28 28.96 -20.83
CA ARG A 8 2.62 28.97 -21.40
C ARG A 8 2.60 28.34 -22.79
N GLN A 9 3.39 28.91 -23.70
CA GLN A 9 3.61 28.30 -24.99
C GLN A 9 4.66 27.19 -24.85
N TRP A 10 4.24 25.94 -25.06
CA TRP A 10 5.10 24.77 -24.99
C TRP A 10 5.37 24.25 -26.40
N GLN A 11 6.58 23.76 -26.63
CA GLN A 11 6.82 22.91 -27.81
C GLN A 11 6.02 21.61 -27.69
N PRO A 12 5.58 20.98 -28.79
CA PRO A 12 4.71 19.79 -28.73
C PRO A 12 5.25 18.65 -27.89
N HIS A 13 6.59 18.47 -27.85
CA HIS A 13 7.26 17.41 -27.08
C HIS A 13 7.49 17.77 -25.60
N GLU A 14 7.39 19.06 -25.24
CA GLU A 14 7.61 19.56 -23.87
C GLU A 14 6.32 19.67 -23.05
N ARG A 15 5.16 19.57 -23.69
CA ARG A 15 3.86 19.75 -23.02
C ARG A 15 3.75 18.87 -21.77
N PRO A 16 3.30 19.43 -20.64
CA PRO A 16 2.96 18.66 -19.46
C PRO A 16 2.01 17.51 -19.82
N THR A 17 2.31 16.31 -19.34
CA THR A 17 1.47 15.12 -19.60
C THR A 17 0.15 15.15 -18.86
N MET A 18 0.09 15.88 -17.74
CA MET A 18 -1.05 15.98 -16.84
C MET A 18 -1.23 17.42 -16.35
N PRO A 19 -2.47 17.86 -16.02
CA PRO A 19 -2.69 19.17 -15.41
C PRO A 19 -1.89 19.29 -14.10
N GLY A 20 -1.02 20.32 -14.00
CA GLY A 20 -0.16 20.55 -12.84
C GLY A 20 1.07 19.64 -12.74
N SER A 21 1.40 18.85 -13.78
CA SER A 21 2.66 18.12 -13.88
C SER A 21 3.77 19.01 -14.48
N PRO A 22 5.06 18.65 -14.29
CA PRO A 22 6.16 19.37 -14.92
C PRO A 22 6.12 19.22 -16.45
N SER A 23 6.61 20.23 -17.16
CA SER A 23 6.96 20.09 -18.55
C SER A 23 8.08 19.05 -18.73
N THR A 24 8.22 18.50 -19.91
CA THR A 24 9.15 17.39 -20.17
C THR A 24 10.16 17.74 -21.27
N PRO A 25 11.08 18.69 -21.00
CA PRO A 25 12.14 19.04 -21.94
C PRO A 25 13.12 17.86 -22.13
N LEU A 26 13.86 17.88 -23.22
CA LEU A 26 14.89 16.89 -23.46
C LEU A 26 16.10 17.16 -22.55
N HIS A 27 16.37 16.21 -21.66
CA HIS A 27 17.52 16.30 -20.77
C HIS A 27 18.73 15.53 -21.29
N PRO A 28 19.97 16.03 -21.11
CA PRO A 28 21.17 15.26 -21.39
C PRO A 28 21.28 14.04 -20.46
N THR A 29 21.96 12.98 -20.89
CA THR A 29 22.01 11.68 -20.20
C THR A 29 22.43 11.82 -18.73
N ARG A 30 23.40 12.66 -18.40
CA ARG A 30 23.83 12.90 -17.01
C ARG A 30 22.71 13.45 -16.13
N LYS A 31 21.93 14.42 -16.63
CA LYS A 31 20.76 14.94 -15.90
C LYS A 31 19.67 13.91 -15.72
N ARG A 32 19.46 13.05 -16.72
CA ARG A 32 18.47 11.97 -16.65
C ARG A 32 18.79 10.98 -15.54
N TRP A 33 20.05 10.55 -15.40
CA TRP A 33 20.46 9.72 -14.28
C TRP A 33 20.32 10.43 -12.93
N ALA A 34 20.64 11.72 -12.85
CA ALA A 34 20.40 12.50 -11.64
C ALA A 34 18.91 12.58 -11.29
N PHE A 35 18.01 12.79 -12.25
CA PHE A 35 16.56 12.76 -12.04
C PHE A 35 16.08 11.37 -11.57
N ALA A 36 16.62 10.28 -12.13
CA ALA A 36 16.29 8.92 -11.69
C ALA A 36 16.70 8.70 -10.22
N LEU A 37 17.93 9.04 -9.87
CA LEU A 37 18.44 8.90 -8.50
C LEU A 37 17.61 9.70 -7.49
N VAL A 38 17.34 10.98 -7.78
CA VAL A 38 16.50 11.82 -6.92
C VAL A 38 15.08 11.25 -6.82
N GLY A 39 14.53 10.73 -7.93
CA GLY A 39 13.22 10.06 -7.94
C GLY A 39 13.17 8.85 -7.00
N VAL A 40 14.22 8.01 -6.99
CA VAL A 40 14.33 6.88 -6.08
C VAL A 40 14.44 7.34 -4.63
N ILE A 41 15.33 8.30 -4.32
CA ILE A 41 15.52 8.82 -2.97
C ILE A 41 14.21 9.38 -2.41
N VAL A 42 13.53 10.24 -3.16
CA VAL A 42 12.27 10.88 -2.72
C VAL A 42 11.14 9.86 -2.56
N ALA A 43 11.02 8.89 -3.47
CA ALA A 43 10.00 7.85 -3.39
C ALA A 43 10.22 6.93 -2.17
N LEU A 44 11.47 6.53 -1.91
CA LEU A 44 11.83 5.77 -0.71
C LEU A 44 11.58 6.56 0.57
N THR A 45 12.00 7.84 0.62
CA THR A 45 11.74 8.72 1.78
C THR A 45 10.25 8.77 2.11
N GLY A 46 9.39 8.97 1.10
CA GLY A 46 7.93 9.00 1.31
C GLY A 46 7.34 7.66 1.77
N GLY A 47 7.90 6.54 1.31
CA GLY A 47 7.47 5.20 1.73
C GLY A 47 7.98 4.84 3.13
N LEU A 48 9.22 5.19 3.46
CA LEU A 48 9.85 4.89 4.75
C LEU A 48 9.15 5.57 5.92
N GLY A 49 8.57 6.76 5.73
CA GLY A 49 7.91 7.50 6.79
C GLY A 49 6.80 6.75 7.53
N ASN A 50 6.10 5.84 6.86
CA ASN A 50 5.16 4.95 7.54
C ASN A 50 5.75 3.56 7.80
N ALA A 51 6.56 3.06 6.87
CA ALA A 51 7.07 1.69 6.92
C ALA A 51 7.95 1.44 8.15
N LEU A 52 8.80 2.39 8.55
CA LEU A 52 9.66 2.29 9.74
C LEU A 52 8.84 2.15 11.02
N VAL A 53 7.76 2.91 11.16
CA VAL A 53 6.89 2.82 12.35
C VAL A 53 6.12 1.51 12.37
N VAL A 54 5.52 1.11 11.24
CA VAL A 54 4.77 -0.17 11.14
C VAL A 54 5.67 -1.37 11.40
N ALA A 55 6.92 -1.35 10.94
CA ALA A 55 7.88 -2.42 11.17
C ALA A 55 8.28 -2.58 12.66
N ASN A 56 8.19 -1.49 13.44
CA ASN A 56 8.71 -1.41 14.81
C ASN A 56 7.63 -1.13 15.86
N LEU A 57 6.35 -1.37 15.55
CA LEU A 57 5.24 -1.10 16.47
C LEU A 57 5.43 -1.74 17.86
N PRO A 58 5.83 -3.04 18.01
CA PRO A 58 6.02 -3.64 19.32
C PRO A 58 7.13 -2.96 20.14
N TYR A 59 8.20 -2.52 19.46
CA TYR A 59 9.28 -1.80 20.14
C TYR A 59 8.85 -0.41 20.60
N LEU A 60 8.15 0.33 19.74
CA LEU A 60 7.58 1.63 20.06
C LEU A 60 6.52 1.54 21.17
N GLN A 61 5.75 0.46 21.21
CA GLN A 61 4.78 0.17 22.27
C GLN A 61 5.47 0.10 23.64
N GLY A 62 6.56 -0.65 23.73
CA GLY A 62 7.35 -0.75 24.97
C GLY A 62 7.99 0.58 25.35
N ALA A 63 8.58 1.29 24.38
CA ALA A 63 9.26 2.56 24.61
C ALA A 63 8.33 3.70 25.07
N LEU A 64 7.08 3.72 24.59
CA LEU A 64 6.08 4.72 24.95
C LEU A 64 5.17 4.27 26.12
N GLY A 65 5.34 3.05 26.63
CA GLY A 65 4.48 2.50 27.68
C GLY A 65 3.01 2.38 27.26
N ALA A 66 2.74 2.20 25.98
CA ALA A 66 1.41 2.21 25.40
C ALA A 66 0.75 0.83 25.41
N THR A 67 -0.59 0.78 25.42
CA THR A 67 -1.33 -0.46 25.16
C THR A 67 -1.32 -0.84 23.69
N SER A 68 -1.75 -2.05 23.34
CA SER A 68 -1.87 -2.48 21.94
C SER A 68 -2.89 -1.66 21.14
N ALA A 69 -3.92 -1.14 21.80
CA ALA A 69 -4.88 -0.24 21.17
C ALA A 69 -4.27 1.15 20.93
N ASP A 70 -3.58 1.71 21.92
CA ASP A 70 -2.96 3.03 21.81
C ASP A 70 -1.90 3.07 20.71
N ILE A 71 -1.00 2.07 20.66
CA ILE A 71 0.09 2.06 19.67
C ILE A 71 -0.43 1.93 18.23
N ALA A 72 -1.58 1.29 18.03
CA ALA A 72 -2.22 1.14 16.72
C ALA A 72 -2.69 2.48 16.13
N TRP A 73 -2.88 3.51 16.95
CA TRP A 73 -3.16 4.87 16.48
C TRP A 73 -2.01 5.51 15.71
N LEU A 74 -0.74 5.10 15.93
CA LEU A 74 0.40 5.70 15.22
C LEU A 74 0.32 5.49 13.69
N PRO A 75 0.21 4.26 13.15
CA PRO A 75 0.02 4.07 11.72
C PRO A 75 -1.37 4.54 11.26
N ALA A 76 -2.41 4.41 12.10
CA ALA A 76 -3.76 4.87 11.76
C ALA A 76 -3.77 6.37 11.49
N ALA A 77 -3.27 7.21 12.41
CA ALA A 77 -3.22 8.67 12.28
C ALA A 77 -2.46 9.13 11.03
N TYR A 78 -1.35 8.45 10.72
CA TYR A 78 -0.61 8.71 9.49
C TYR A 78 -1.46 8.43 8.24
N VAL A 79 -2.08 7.27 8.14
CA VAL A 79 -2.87 6.88 6.96
C VAL A 79 -4.13 7.73 6.82
N MET A 80 -4.82 8.05 7.92
CA MET A 80 -5.99 8.93 7.95
C MET A 80 -5.73 10.26 7.25
N THR A 81 -4.64 10.90 7.61
CA THR A 81 -4.28 12.23 7.07
C THR A 81 -3.64 12.13 5.68
N ASN A 82 -2.86 11.08 5.43
CA ASN A 82 -2.23 10.84 4.12
C ASN A 82 -3.28 10.61 3.02
N VAL A 83 -4.27 9.75 3.27
CA VAL A 83 -5.37 9.51 2.32
C VAL A 83 -6.17 10.78 2.07
N SER A 84 -6.52 11.49 3.14
CA SER A 84 -7.31 12.71 3.08
C SER A 84 -6.61 13.81 2.29
N MET A 85 -5.33 14.03 2.56
CA MET A 85 -4.56 15.12 1.94
C MET A 85 -4.38 14.94 0.44
N ASN A 86 -4.35 13.70 -0.07
CA ASN A 86 -4.29 13.43 -1.50
C ASN A 86 -5.41 14.10 -2.32
N LEU A 87 -6.58 14.36 -1.71
CA LEU A 87 -7.70 15.06 -2.35
C LEU A 87 -7.36 16.52 -2.72
N LEU A 88 -6.62 17.22 -1.85
CA LEU A 88 -6.27 18.64 -2.05
C LEU A 88 -4.97 18.86 -2.81
N LEU A 89 -4.00 17.96 -2.67
CA LEU A 89 -2.65 18.13 -3.21
C LEU A 89 -2.62 18.40 -4.71
N VAL A 90 -3.55 17.81 -5.46
CA VAL A 90 -3.63 18.03 -6.91
C VAL A 90 -4.04 19.46 -7.22
N LYS A 91 -5.11 19.98 -6.58
CA LYS A 91 -5.55 21.38 -6.77
C LYS A 91 -4.52 22.38 -6.22
N PHE A 92 -3.88 22.06 -5.10
CA PHE A 92 -2.79 22.87 -4.56
C PHE A 92 -1.67 23.06 -5.59
N ARG A 93 -1.20 21.99 -6.18
CA ARG A 93 -0.15 22.00 -7.20
C ARG A 93 -0.56 22.76 -8.46
N GLN A 94 -1.81 22.60 -8.89
CA GLN A 94 -2.35 23.31 -10.05
C GLN A 94 -2.41 24.83 -9.82
N GLN A 95 -2.75 25.28 -8.62
CA GLN A 95 -2.92 26.70 -8.31
C GLN A 95 -1.61 27.39 -7.94
N PHE A 96 -0.84 26.82 -7.02
CA PHE A 96 0.39 27.42 -6.51
C PHE A 96 1.63 27.05 -7.33
N GLY A 97 1.52 26.01 -8.14
CA GLY A 97 2.58 25.52 -9.01
C GLY A 97 3.50 24.52 -8.33
N LEU A 98 4.23 23.82 -9.18
CA LEU A 98 5.01 22.65 -8.77
C LEU A 98 6.18 23.01 -7.84
N ARG A 99 6.86 24.15 -8.09
CA ARG A 99 8.00 24.55 -7.26
C ARG A 99 7.60 24.85 -5.82
N ALA A 100 6.56 25.68 -5.63
CA ALA A 100 6.04 25.96 -4.29
C ALA A 100 5.59 24.70 -3.59
N PHE A 101 4.93 23.78 -4.32
CA PHE A 101 4.52 22.48 -3.81
C PHE A 101 5.71 21.65 -3.33
N THR A 102 6.75 21.49 -4.14
CA THR A 102 7.90 20.65 -3.81
C THR A 102 8.71 21.19 -2.65
N GLU A 103 9.07 22.46 -2.69
CA GLU A 103 9.90 23.10 -1.66
C GLU A 103 9.15 23.15 -0.31
N LEU A 104 7.89 23.59 -0.30
CA LEU A 104 7.09 23.70 0.93
C LEU A 104 6.88 22.34 1.60
N PHE A 105 6.41 21.33 0.85
CA PHE A 105 6.08 20.03 1.46
C PHE A 105 7.32 19.29 1.94
N LEU A 106 8.47 19.40 1.28
CA LEU A 106 9.72 18.81 1.77
C LEU A 106 10.27 19.49 3.01
N VAL A 107 10.18 20.83 3.08
CA VAL A 107 10.56 21.55 4.30
C VAL A 107 9.63 21.17 5.45
N LEU A 108 8.32 21.15 5.24
CA LEU A 108 7.36 20.73 6.26
C LEU A 108 7.57 19.27 6.67
N TYR A 109 7.86 18.38 5.71
CA TYR A 109 8.17 16.99 6.00
C TYR A 109 9.40 16.85 6.90
N SER A 110 10.48 17.56 6.60
CA SER A 110 11.69 17.58 7.43
C SER A 110 11.43 18.14 8.83
N LEU A 111 10.63 19.21 8.96
CA LEU A 111 10.27 19.80 10.25
C LEU A 111 9.41 18.87 11.10
N VAL A 112 8.42 18.19 10.48
CA VAL A 112 7.57 17.24 11.20
C VAL A 112 8.36 15.98 11.57
N THR A 113 9.26 15.51 10.71
CA THR A 113 10.15 14.39 11.06
C THR A 113 11.06 14.78 12.24
N LEU A 114 11.59 16.00 12.26
CA LEU A 114 12.34 16.51 13.41
C LEU A 114 11.47 16.56 14.68
N ALA A 115 10.20 16.91 14.57
CA ALA A 115 9.28 16.97 15.72
C ALA A 115 9.10 15.60 16.41
N HIS A 116 9.24 14.47 15.70
CA HIS A 116 9.20 13.14 16.31
C HIS A 116 10.28 12.92 17.38
N LEU A 117 11.42 13.61 17.28
CA LEU A 117 12.50 13.48 18.28
C LEU A 117 12.15 14.08 19.64
N PHE A 118 11.12 14.94 19.69
CA PHE A 118 10.65 15.61 20.90
C PHE A 118 9.38 14.98 21.49
N VAL A 119 8.92 13.88 20.93
CA VAL A 119 7.77 13.11 21.43
C VAL A 119 8.16 12.41 22.74
N ASN A 120 7.30 12.49 23.74
CA ASN A 120 7.51 11.87 25.05
C ASN A 120 6.36 10.95 25.51
N ASP A 121 5.19 11.06 24.87
CA ASP A 121 3.97 10.33 25.20
C ASP A 121 3.21 9.93 23.92
N ILE A 122 2.23 9.04 24.07
CA ILE A 122 1.47 8.50 22.95
C ILE A 122 0.61 9.56 22.25
N GLU A 123 0.07 10.54 23.00
CA GLU A 123 -0.81 11.58 22.44
C GLU A 123 -0.02 12.50 21.51
N SER A 124 1.14 12.97 21.95
CA SER A 124 2.04 13.77 21.12
C SER A 124 2.56 12.97 19.92
N ALA A 125 2.84 11.67 20.10
CA ALA A 125 3.23 10.77 19.02
C ALA A 125 2.14 10.69 17.94
N VAL A 126 0.89 10.46 18.32
CA VAL A 126 -0.27 10.39 17.41
C VAL A 126 -0.47 11.72 16.67
N ALA A 127 -0.37 12.86 17.38
CA ALA A 127 -0.50 14.18 16.77
C ALA A 127 0.58 14.45 15.72
N VAL A 128 1.85 14.17 16.05
CA VAL A 128 2.97 14.33 15.10
C VAL A 128 2.85 13.34 13.94
N ARG A 129 2.38 12.10 14.16
CA ARG A 129 2.10 11.13 13.10
C ARG A 129 1.00 11.60 12.15
N ALA A 130 -0.07 12.23 12.67
CA ALA A 130 -1.10 12.83 11.84
C ALA A 130 -0.53 13.95 10.94
N ALA A 131 0.27 14.86 11.52
CA ALA A 131 0.95 15.90 10.75
C ALA A 131 1.90 15.30 9.69
N HIS A 132 2.62 14.23 10.05
CA HIS A 132 3.54 13.53 9.17
C HIS A 132 2.84 12.88 7.97
N GLY A 133 1.70 12.20 8.18
CA GLY A 133 0.88 11.64 7.11
C GLY A 133 0.40 12.72 6.14
N MET A 134 0.01 13.88 6.65
CA MET A 134 -0.45 15.02 5.85
C MET A 134 0.64 15.52 4.88
N VAL A 135 1.86 15.70 5.36
CA VAL A 135 2.96 16.19 4.52
C VAL A 135 3.56 15.06 3.66
N GLY A 136 3.57 13.82 4.16
CA GLY A 136 4.08 12.64 3.46
C GLY A 136 3.32 12.29 2.19
N ALA A 137 2.04 12.66 2.11
CA ALA A 137 1.20 12.44 0.91
C ALA A 137 1.79 13.08 -0.37
N ALA A 138 2.56 14.16 -0.23
CA ALA A 138 3.16 14.85 -1.36
C ALA A 138 4.34 14.09 -1.99
N LEU A 139 5.11 13.31 -1.20
CA LEU A 139 6.37 12.72 -1.63
C LEU A 139 6.20 11.63 -2.69
N SER A 140 5.14 10.84 -2.61
CA SER A 140 4.84 9.80 -3.62
C SER A 140 4.66 10.39 -5.02
N THR A 141 3.94 11.50 -5.12
CA THR A 141 3.76 12.23 -6.38
C THR A 141 5.06 12.89 -6.84
N LEU A 142 5.85 13.38 -5.91
CA LEU A 142 7.12 14.03 -6.21
C LEU A 142 8.14 13.04 -6.78
N GLY A 143 8.30 11.87 -6.18
CA GLY A 143 9.15 10.78 -6.68
C GLY A 143 8.77 10.38 -8.11
N LEU A 144 7.47 10.25 -8.39
CA LEU A 144 6.95 9.99 -9.72
C LEU A 144 7.38 11.06 -10.74
N TYR A 145 7.30 12.36 -10.39
CA TYR A 145 7.66 13.43 -11.32
C TYR A 145 9.16 13.45 -11.64
N TYR A 146 10.00 13.20 -10.66
CA TYR A 146 11.43 13.03 -10.90
C TYR A 146 11.71 11.85 -11.82
N MET A 147 11.04 10.74 -11.62
CA MET A 147 11.21 9.56 -12.46
C MET A 147 10.74 9.80 -13.92
N ILE A 148 9.66 10.55 -14.13
CA ILE A 148 9.21 10.94 -15.48
C ILE A 148 10.27 11.78 -16.22
N GLN A 149 11.02 12.66 -15.53
CA GLN A 149 12.10 13.45 -16.14
C GLN A 149 13.33 12.59 -16.52
N ALA A 150 13.50 11.44 -15.88
CA ALA A 150 14.62 10.55 -16.17
C ALA A 150 14.51 9.82 -17.51
N PHE A 151 13.29 9.65 -18.04
CA PHE A 151 13.04 8.83 -19.21
C PHE A 151 12.58 9.65 -20.42
N PRO A 152 12.99 9.29 -21.67
CA PRO A 152 12.48 9.91 -22.87
C PRO A 152 10.99 9.57 -23.09
N GLN A 153 10.32 10.35 -23.94
CA GLN A 153 8.88 10.24 -24.19
C GLN A 153 8.41 8.81 -24.49
N LYS A 154 9.17 8.06 -25.30
CA LYS A 154 8.85 6.67 -25.69
C LYS A 154 8.86 5.68 -24.52
N TRP A 155 9.50 6.01 -23.39
CA TRP A 155 9.64 5.15 -22.21
C TRP A 155 8.93 5.70 -20.97
N ARG A 156 8.03 6.66 -21.13
CA ARG A 156 7.29 7.27 -20.00
C ARG A 156 6.47 6.27 -19.18
N LEU A 157 5.91 5.24 -19.83
CA LEU A 157 5.22 4.18 -19.09
C LEU A 157 6.14 3.44 -18.14
N LYS A 158 7.39 3.17 -18.55
CA LYS A 158 8.40 2.57 -17.68
C LYS A 158 8.75 3.49 -16.49
N ALA A 159 8.84 4.78 -16.75
CA ALA A 159 9.06 5.79 -15.71
C ALA A 159 7.92 5.83 -14.68
N LEU A 160 6.67 5.72 -15.13
CA LEU A 160 5.50 5.66 -14.24
C LEU A 160 5.53 4.43 -13.33
N VAL A 161 5.84 3.26 -13.90
CA VAL A 161 5.95 1.99 -13.16
C VAL A 161 7.06 2.08 -12.11
N LEU A 162 8.25 2.53 -12.50
CA LEU A 162 9.37 2.70 -11.58
C LEU A 162 9.09 3.76 -10.52
N GLY A 163 8.51 4.89 -10.88
CA GLY A 163 8.26 6.01 -9.97
C GLY A 163 7.28 5.66 -8.84
N LEU A 164 6.21 4.94 -9.15
CA LEU A 164 5.22 4.50 -8.15
C LEU A 164 5.66 3.22 -7.44
N GLY A 165 6.31 2.30 -8.16
CA GLY A 165 6.75 1.03 -7.60
C GLY A 165 7.91 1.16 -6.62
N THR A 166 8.79 2.15 -6.77
CA THR A 166 9.92 2.36 -5.85
C THR A 166 9.46 2.60 -4.41
N ALA A 167 8.32 3.28 -4.20
CA ALA A 167 7.79 3.49 -2.86
C ALA A 167 7.38 2.17 -2.16
N GLN A 168 7.05 1.11 -2.91
CA GLN A 168 6.69 -0.19 -2.34
C GLN A 168 7.91 -0.93 -1.75
N LEU A 169 9.12 -0.59 -2.21
CA LEU A 169 10.36 -1.16 -1.67
C LEU A 169 10.64 -0.69 -0.23
N ALA A 170 9.97 0.37 0.22
CA ALA A 170 10.18 0.93 1.55
C ALA A 170 9.79 -0.05 2.68
N THR A 171 8.78 -0.91 2.49
CA THR A 171 8.34 -1.85 3.53
C THR A 171 9.40 -2.92 3.84
N PRO A 172 9.90 -3.72 2.88
CA PRO A 172 10.97 -4.67 3.17
C PRO A 172 12.28 -3.97 3.56
N LEU A 173 12.58 -2.79 2.99
CA LEU A 173 13.76 -2.01 3.36
C LEU A 173 13.69 -1.52 4.81
N ALA A 174 12.55 -0.99 5.26
CA ALA A 174 12.36 -0.56 6.64
C ALA A 174 12.62 -1.69 7.63
N ARG A 175 12.11 -2.90 7.36
CA ARG A 175 12.35 -4.07 8.21
C ARG A 175 13.81 -4.50 8.23
N LEU A 176 14.50 -4.40 7.08
CA LEU A 176 15.89 -4.78 6.94
C LEU A 176 16.83 -3.87 7.77
N VAL A 177 16.57 -2.55 7.78
CA VAL A 177 17.43 -1.57 8.46
C VAL A 177 17.01 -1.27 9.89
N SER A 178 15.84 -1.71 10.33
CA SER A 178 15.25 -1.32 11.62
C SER A 178 16.11 -1.71 12.80
N GLU A 179 16.70 -2.89 12.78
CA GLU A 179 17.49 -3.40 13.90
C GLU A 179 18.73 -2.56 14.14
N ASP A 180 19.53 -2.29 13.09
CA ASP A 180 20.71 -1.45 13.18
C ASP A 180 20.38 -0.05 13.70
N LEU A 181 19.25 0.51 13.26
CA LEU A 181 18.79 1.83 13.69
C LEU A 181 18.39 1.87 15.17
N LEU A 182 17.75 0.81 15.67
CA LEU A 182 17.37 0.68 17.07
C LEU A 182 18.58 0.53 17.98
N GLN A 183 19.66 -0.15 17.52
CA GLN A 183 20.91 -0.28 18.27
C GLN A 183 21.64 1.07 18.40
N ILE A 184 21.54 1.97 17.42
CA ILE A 184 22.26 3.26 17.40
C ILE A 184 21.69 4.25 18.43
N ALA A 185 20.36 4.43 18.46
CA ALA A 185 19.72 5.47 19.27
C ALA A 185 18.31 5.05 19.74
N GLU A 186 18.10 3.78 20.02
CA GLU A 186 16.80 3.22 20.38
C GLU A 186 15.73 3.61 19.34
N TRP A 187 14.49 3.84 19.75
CA TRP A 187 13.40 4.23 18.86
C TRP A 187 13.64 5.57 18.14
N ARG A 188 14.47 6.47 18.71
CA ARG A 188 14.84 7.74 18.07
C ARG A 188 15.74 7.52 16.85
N GLY A 189 16.48 6.41 16.78
CA GLY A 189 17.30 6.05 15.62
C GLY A 189 16.49 5.94 14.34
N LEU A 190 15.25 5.44 14.40
CA LEU A 190 14.33 5.37 13.27
C LEU A 190 14.03 6.75 12.69
N TYR A 191 13.71 7.71 13.55
CA TYR A 191 13.38 9.08 13.12
C TYR A 191 14.60 9.89 12.73
N LEU A 192 15.78 9.64 13.31
CA LEU A 192 17.05 10.24 12.88
C LEU A 192 17.40 9.80 11.46
N PHE A 193 17.26 8.51 11.15
CA PHE A 193 17.47 8.00 9.80
C PHE A 193 16.47 8.61 8.81
N GLU A 194 15.20 8.67 9.19
CA GLU A 194 14.16 9.29 8.37
C GLU A 194 14.42 10.78 8.14
N LEU A 195 14.86 11.51 9.15
CA LEU A 195 15.27 12.92 9.03
C LEU A 195 16.45 13.06 8.07
N GLY A 196 17.44 12.18 8.17
CA GLY A 196 18.57 12.14 7.21
C GLY A 196 18.09 11.97 5.77
N MET A 197 17.17 11.05 5.54
CA MET A 197 16.55 10.82 4.22
C MET A 197 15.71 12.01 3.75
N ALA A 198 14.98 12.68 4.66
CA ALA A 198 14.19 13.86 4.36
C ALA A 198 15.09 15.06 3.96
N LEU A 199 16.17 15.30 4.70
CA LEU A 199 17.15 16.36 4.41
C LEU A 199 17.93 16.07 3.12
N LEU A 200 18.29 14.82 2.87
CA LEU A 200 18.90 14.39 1.61
C LEU A 200 17.95 14.65 0.43
N SER A 201 16.67 14.27 0.57
CA SER A 201 15.64 14.53 -0.44
C SER A 201 15.47 16.02 -0.69
N LEU A 202 15.41 16.83 0.37
CA LEU A 202 15.31 18.30 0.29
C LEU A 202 16.53 18.89 -0.44
N GLY A 203 17.74 18.50 -0.06
CA GLY A 203 18.98 18.94 -0.70
C GLY A 203 19.02 18.58 -2.19
N CYS A 204 18.70 17.33 -2.54
CA CYS A 204 18.62 16.89 -3.93
C CYS A 204 17.60 17.68 -4.76
N VAL A 205 16.43 17.96 -4.21
CA VAL A 205 15.35 18.70 -4.89
C VAL A 205 15.71 20.19 -5.06
N LEU A 206 16.38 20.80 -4.10
CA LEU A 206 16.86 22.19 -4.22
C LEU A 206 17.97 22.33 -5.27
N LEU A 207 18.84 21.33 -5.39
CA LEU A 207 19.92 21.29 -6.40
C LEU A 207 19.37 20.96 -7.80
N LEU A 208 18.46 20.00 -7.90
CA LEU A 208 17.92 19.52 -9.18
C LEU A 208 16.43 19.85 -9.28
N LYS A 209 16.14 21.09 -9.66
CA LYS A 209 14.76 21.60 -9.73
C LYS A 209 13.99 20.97 -10.88
N LEU A 210 12.73 20.61 -10.61
CA LEU A 210 11.80 20.15 -11.64
C LEU A 210 11.47 21.29 -12.63
N PRO A 211 11.28 20.97 -13.93
CA PRO A 211 10.80 21.92 -14.92
C PRO A 211 9.44 22.50 -14.50
N PRO A 212 9.15 23.75 -14.88
CA PRO A 212 7.88 24.38 -14.54
C PRO A 212 6.70 23.66 -15.23
N GLY A 213 5.53 23.72 -14.62
CA GLY A 213 4.24 23.31 -15.19
C GLY A 213 3.29 24.49 -15.39
N ASP A 214 2.12 24.20 -15.95
CA ASP A 214 1.05 25.18 -16.08
C ASP A 214 0.36 25.42 -14.73
N ARG A 215 -0.13 26.64 -14.53
CA ARG A 215 -0.89 27.05 -13.35
C ARG A 215 -2.30 27.41 -13.74
N PHE A 216 -3.26 27.00 -12.93
CA PHE A 216 -4.68 27.26 -13.13
C PHE A 216 -5.30 27.72 -11.82
N LYS A 217 -6.32 28.56 -11.88
CA LYS A 217 -7.16 28.82 -10.72
C LYS A 217 -8.01 27.59 -10.45
N ALA A 218 -7.62 26.78 -9.49
CA ALA A 218 -8.19 25.45 -9.26
C ALA A 218 -9.14 25.41 -8.06
N PHE A 219 -8.86 26.14 -6.97
CA PHE A 219 -9.66 26.11 -5.75
C PHE A 219 -10.96 26.92 -5.85
N GLU A 220 -12.02 26.33 -5.34
CA GLU A 220 -13.33 26.92 -5.10
C GLU A 220 -13.70 26.79 -3.61
N LYS A 221 -14.61 27.66 -3.11
CA LYS A 221 -15.02 27.62 -1.70
C LYS A 221 -15.64 26.29 -1.29
N LEU A 222 -16.40 25.65 -2.18
CA LEU A 222 -17.00 24.34 -1.95
C LEU A 222 -15.96 23.21 -1.83
N ASP A 223 -14.75 23.37 -2.36
CA ASP A 223 -13.71 22.35 -2.21
C ASP A 223 -13.35 22.12 -0.75
N PHE A 224 -13.35 23.17 0.07
CA PHE A 224 -13.02 23.04 1.49
C PHE A 224 -14.12 22.33 2.27
N LEU A 225 -15.40 22.54 1.91
CA LEU A 225 -16.51 21.81 2.51
C LEU A 225 -16.48 20.33 2.14
N THR A 226 -16.38 20.03 0.84
CA THR A 226 -16.37 18.63 0.37
C THR A 226 -15.09 17.90 0.81
N PHE A 227 -13.95 18.60 0.87
CA PHE A 227 -12.75 18.07 1.47
C PHE A 227 -12.96 17.72 2.94
N SER A 228 -13.54 18.61 3.75
CA SER A 228 -13.79 18.34 5.17
C SER A 228 -14.66 17.12 5.36
N LEU A 229 -15.75 16.97 4.58
CA LEU A 229 -16.63 15.80 4.65
C LEU A 229 -15.90 14.50 4.25
N LEU A 230 -15.23 14.50 3.09
CA LEU A 230 -14.53 13.32 2.60
C LEU A 230 -13.33 12.95 3.46
N ALA A 231 -12.56 13.94 3.93
CA ALA A 231 -11.40 13.72 4.78
C ALA A 231 -11.80 13.13 6.13
N SER A 232 -12.81 13.68 6.78
CA SER A 232 -13.34 13.13 8.03
C SER A 232 -13.92 11.73 7.83
N GLY A 233 -14.66 11.50 6.72
CA GLY A 233 -15.19 10.19 6.40
C GLY A 233 -14.10 9.14 6.16
N PHE A 234 -13.07 9.44 5.37
CA PHE A 234 -11.94 8.52 5.16
C PHE A 234 -11.09 8.35 6.42
N ALA A 235 -10.93 9.39 7.24
CA ALA A 235 -10.23 9.28 8.50
C ALA A 235 -10.93 8.30 9.44
N LEU A 236 -12.25 8.42 9.64
CA LEU A 236 -13.03 7.47 10.44
C LEU A 236 -12.96 6.05 9.88
N LEU A 237 -13.03 5.87 8.56
CA LEU A 237 -12.87 4.56 7.93
C LEU A 237 -11.49 3.94 8.23
N CYS A 238 -10.43 4.73 8.11
CA CYS A 238 -9.08 4.27 8.43
C CYS A 238 -8.94 3.90 9.91
N ALA A 239 -9.52 4.68 10.83
CA ALA A 239 -9.53 4.37 12.26
C ALA A 239 -10.24 3.04 12.54
N VAL A 240 -11.44 2.86 12.00
CA VAL A 240 -12.22 1.61 12.12
C VAL A 240 -11.45 0.41 11.59
N LEU A 241 -10.84 0.51 10.39
CA LEU A 241 -10.08 -0.58 9.81
C LEU A 241 -8.79 -0.91 10.57
N SER A 242 -8.17 0.08 11.20
CA SER A 242 -6.93 -0.11 11.96
C SER A 242 -7.18 -0.72 13.34
N LEU A 243 -8.24 -0.29 14.03
CA LEU A 243 -8.52 -0.65 15.42
C LEU A 243 -9.55 -1.76 15.57
N GLY A 244 -10.43 -1.94 14.59
CA GLY A 244 -11.56 -2.87 14.68
C GLY A 244 -11.19 -4.31 15.03
N ARG A 245 -10.02 -4.79 14.61
CA ARG A 245 -9.51 -6.11 15.01
C ARG A 245 -8.98 -6.12 16.44
N ILE A 246 -8.39 -5.02 16.89
CA ILE A 246 -7.70 -4.94 18.20
C ILE A 246 -8.71 -4.78 19.32
N GLU A 247 -9.66 -3.89 19.15
CA GLU A 247 -10.74 -3.61 20.10
C GLU A 247 -11.97 -4.50 19.87
N TRP A 248 -11.95 -5.33 18.88
CA TRP A 248 -12.99 -6.22 18.38
C TRP A 248 -14.25 -5.50 17.87
N TRP A 249 -14.60 -5.81 16.62
CA TRP A 249 -15.59 -5.09 15.78
C TRP A 249 -16.94 -4.78 16.43
N LEU A 250 -17.41 -5.63 17.35
CA LEU A 250 -18.74 -5.55 17.97
C LEU A 250 -18.70 -5.28 19.47
N GLU A 251 -17.54 -5.28 20.10
CA GLU A 251 -17.42 -5.07 21.55
C GLU A 251 -17.40 -3.57 21.88
N GLU A 252 -16.77 -2.75 21.01
CA GLU A 252 -16.66 -1.32 21.23
C GLU A 252 -17.68 -0.54 20.39
N PRO A 253 -18.67 0.14 21.03
CA PRO A 253 -19.75 0.85 20.31
C PRO A 253 -19.26 1.94 19.37
N TRP A 254 -18.12 2.60 19.68
CA TRP A 254 -17.60 3.69 18.86
C TRP A 254 -17.23 3.22 17.46
N ILE A 255 -16.81 1.96 17.27
CA ILE A 255 -16.44 1.40 15.97
C ILE A 255 -17.63 1.40 15.01
N GLY A 256 -18.79 0.93 15.50
CA GLY A 256 -20.02 0.94 14.71
C GLY A 256 -20.51 2.36 14.37
N ILE A 257 -20.44 3.27 15.36
CA ILE A 257 -20.83 4.68 15.19
C ILE A 257 -19.88 5.37 14.19
N ALA A 258 -18.56 5.16 14.32
CA ALA A 258 -17.56 5.72 13.43
C ALA A 258 -17.73 5.21 11.99
N LEU A 259 -18.02 3.91 11.81
CA LEU A 259 -18.30 3.33 10.50
C LEU A 259 -19.56 3.96 9.86
N ALA A 260 -20.64 4.08 10.61
CA ALA A 260 -21.87 4.71 10.13
C ALA A 260 -21.63 6.18 9.77
N ALA A 261 -20.95 6.93 10.63
CA ALA A 261 -20.58 8.33 10.38
C ALA A 261 -19.68 8.46 9.14
N SER A 262 -18.71 7.57 8.98
CA SER A 262 -17.84 7.52 7.80
C SER A 262 -18.65 7.37 6.51
N ILE A 263 -19.56 6.41 6.46
CA ILE A 263 -20.43 6.18 5.29
C ILE A 263 -21.26 7.42 4.98
N VAL A 264 -21.90 8.02 5.99
CA VAL A 264 -22.72 9.22 5.81
C VAL A 264 -21.88 10.39 5.28
N LEU A 265 -20.72 10.65 5.86
CA LEU A 265 -19.83 11.75 5.45
C LEU A 265 -19.29 11.56 4.03
N ILE A 266 -18.87 10.36 3.67
CA ILE A 266 -18.38 10.04 2.32
C ILE A 266 -19.55 10.19 1.32
N CYS A 267 -20.71 9.63 1.61
CA CYS A 267 -21.89 9.76 0.73
C CYS A 267 -22.31 11.22 0.55
N ALA A 268 -22.34 12.01 1.61
CA ALA A 268 -22.66 13.44 1.54
C ALA A 268 -21.64 14.21 0.69
N GLY A 269 -20.34 13.97 0.92
CA GLY A 269 -19.27 14.57 0.12
C GLY A 269 -19.37 14.21 -1.37
N LEU A 270 -19.57 12.92 -1.69
CA LEU A 270 -19.74 12.44 -3.07
C LEU A 270 -21.01 12.98 -3.73
N ALA A 271 -22.11 13.13 -2.98
CA ALA A 271 -23.36 13.71 -3.49
C ALA A 271 -23.19 15.18 -3.89
N ILE A 272 -22.47 15.96 -3.09
CA ILE A 272 -22.13 17.36 -3.43
C ILE A 272 -21.23 17.38 -4.69
N GLU A 273 -20.19 16.53 -4.75
CA GLU A 273 -19.26 16.47 -5.89
C GLU A 273 -19.94 16.04 -7.19
N HIS A 274 -20.99 15.22 -7.12
CA HIS A 274 -21.69 14.69 -8.31
C HIS A 274 -22.28 15.78 -9.19
N ASN A 275 -22.73 16.88 -8.60
CA ASN A 275 -23.45 17.96 -9.28
C ASN A 275 -22.55 19.18 -9.57
N ARG A 276 -21.23 19.11 -9.31
CA ARG A 276 -20.30 20.23 -9.51
C ARG A 276 -19.73 20.28 -10.92
N SER A 277 -19.48 21.48 -11.41
CA SER A 277 -18.80 21.75 -12.69
C SER A 277 -17.29 21.52 -12.62
N ASN A 278 -16.65 21.82 -11.46
CA ASN A 278 -15.21 21.62 -11.21
C ASN A 278 -15.00 20.83 -9.91
N PRO A 279 -15.35 19.52 -9.91
CA PRO A 279 -15.31 18.70 -8.71
C PRO A 279 -13.87 18.34 -8.29
N LEU A 280 -13.68 18.01 -6.99
CA LEU A 280 -12.47 17.32 -6.50
C LEU A 280 -12.36 15.92 -7.09
N LEU A 281 -13.51 15.23 -7.18
CA LEU A 281 -13.64 13.87 -7.70
C LEU A 281 -14.74 13.80 -8.77
N ILE A 282 -14.41 13.33 -9.96
CA ILE A 282 -15.39 13.12 -11.04
C ILE A 282 -16.14 11.82 -10.76
N THR A 283 -17.18 11.92 -9.94
CA THR A 283 -17.97 10.79 -9.45
C THR A 283 -18.62 9.97 -10.56
N ARG A 284 -19.05 10.60 -11.66
CA ARG A 284 -19.63 9.91 -12.83
C ARG A 284 -18.61 8.98 -13.50
N TRP A 285 -17.36 9.38 -13.58
CA TRP A 285 -16.30 8.55 -14.12
C TRP A 285 -15.89 7.45 -13.13
N LEU A 286 -15.77 7.77 -11.84
CA LEU A 286 -15.46 6.80 -10.79
C LEU A 286 -16.53 5.71 -10.68
N GLY A 287 -17.83 6.06 -10.84
CA GLY A 287 -18.94 5.12 -10.86
C GLY A 287 -19.08 4.28 -12.14
N SER A 288 -18.22 4.51 -13.14
CA SER A 288 -18.26 3.69 -14.35
C SER A 288 -17.86 2.23 -14.04
N GLY A 289 -18.57 1.27 -14.64
CA GLY A 289 -18.36 -0.15 -14.36
C GLY A 289 -16.93 -0.64 -14.67
N ALA A 290 -16.18 0.04 -15.54
CA ALA A 290 -14.78 -0.28 -15.80
C ALA A 290 -13.88 0.12 -14.62
N ILE A 291 -14.07 1.32 -14.09
CA ILE A 291 -13.27 1.87 -12.97
C ILE A 291 -13.60 1.17 -11.66
N LEU A 292 -14.88 0.87 -11.40
CA LEU A 292 -15.29 0.09 -10.23
C LEU A 292 -14.64 -1.30 -10.22
N ARG A 293 -14.62 -1.99 -11.36
CA ARG A 293 -13.96 -3.30 -11.49
C ARG A 293 -12.44 -3.19 -11.29
N LEU A 294 -11.82 -2.15 -11.84
CA LEU A 294 -10.39 -1.90 -11.61
C LEU A 294 -10.12 -1.66 -10.11
N GLY A 295 -10.90 -0.81 -9.47
CA GLY A 295 -10.79 -0.55 -8.03
C GLY A 295 -10.95 -1.82 -7.20
N LEU A 296 -11.96 -2.64 -7.50
CA LEU A 296 -12.15 -3.93 -6.82
C LEU A 296 -10.96 -4.88 -7.04
N ALA A 297 -10.45 -4.99 -8.27
CA ALA A 297 -9.27 -5.82 -8.55
C ALA A 297 -8.03 -5.36 -7.75
N VAL A 298 -7.83 -4.04 -7.64
CA VAL A 298 -6.72 -3.47 -6.83
C VAL A 298 -6.92 -3.77 -5.34
N ILE A 299 -8.14 -3.66 -4.81
CA ILE A 299 -8.43 -3.97 -3.41
C ILE A 299 -8.18 -5.45 -3.12
N LEU A 300 -8.71 -6.36 -3.94
CA LEU A 300 -8.48 -7.81 -3.80
C LEU A 300 -6.97 -8.14 -3.85
N PHE A 301 -6.26 -7.53 -4.78
CA PHE A 301 -4.81 -7.66 -4.86
C PHE A 301 -4.11 -7.14 -3.59
N ARG A 302 -4.55 -6.01 -3.03
CA ARG A 302 -3.99 -5.46 -1.78
C ARG A 302 -4.23 -6.38 -0.59
N ILE A 303 -5.36 -7.08 -0.54
CA ILE A 303 -5.63 -8.11 0.47
C ILE A 303 -4.60 -9.24 0.34
N VAL A 304 -4.37 -9.75 -0.88
CA VAL A 304 -3.37 -10.80 -1.15
C VAL A 304 -1.96 -10.32 -0.75
N LEU A 305 -1.59 -9.09 -1.07
CA LEU A 305 -0.28 -8.52 -0.74
C LEU A 305 -0.07 -8.32 0.77
N SER A 306 -1.14 -8.18 1.55
CA SER A 306 -1.05 -8.08 3.01
C SER A 306 -0.56 -9.37 3.68
N GLU A 307 -0.44 -10.47 2.92
CA GLU A 307 0.17 -11.72 3.35
C GLU A 307 1.58 -11.49 3.92
N GLN A 308 2.44 -10.77 3.22
CA GLN A 308 3.84 -10.55 3.63
C GLN A 308 3.99 -9.86 4.99
N SER A 309 3.02 -9.05 5.39
CA SER A 309 3.06 -8.32 6.66
C SER A 309 2.25 -9.00 7.77
N THR A 310 1.03 -9.42 7.45
CA THR A 310 0.07 -9.99 8.43
C THR A 310 0.16 -11.52 8.45
N GLY A 311 0.47 -12.15 7.33
CA GLY A 311 0.65 -13.60 7.21
C GLY A 311 2.04 -14.06 7.65
N ALA A 312 3.01 -14.11 6.73
CA ALA A 312 4.31 -14.73 6.96
C ALA A 312 5.08 -14.16 8.15
N VAL A 313 5.19 -12.83 8.26
CA VAL A 313 5.90 -12.22 9.39
C VAL A 313 5.15 -12.44 10.69
N GLY A 314 3.83 -12.30 10.70
CA GLY A 314 3.01 -12.59 11.89
C GLY A 314 3.15 -14.06 12.33
N PHE A 315 3.12 -15.00 11.40
CA PHE A 315 3.33 -16.42 11.65
C PHE A 315 4.69 -16.70 12.31
N LEU A 316 5.79 -16.21 11.72
CA LEU A 316 7.14 -16.43 12.26
C LEU A 316 7.35 -15.76 13.63
N GLN A 317 6.69 -14.62 13.88
CA GLN A 317 6.67 -13.98 15.20
C GLN A 317 5.92 -14.82 16.23
N THR A 318 4.85 -15.54 15.89
CA THR A 318 4.19 -16.48 16.82
C THR A 318 5.06 -17.69 17.16
N LEU A 319 6.04 -18.00 16.32
CA LEU A 319 7.09 -18.99 16.61
C LEU A 319 8.27 -18.41 17.43
N ASN A 320 8.11 -17.19 17.96
CA ASN A 320 9.11 -16.44 18.73
C ASN A 320 10.37 -16.09 17.94
N MET A 321 10.26 -15.91 16.61
CA MET A 321 11.36 -15.38 15.81
C MET A 321 11.36 -13.86 15.87
N GLY A 322 12.46 -13.29 16.38
CA GLY A 322 12.69 -11.85 16.41
C GLY A 322 13.09 -11.28 15.04
N SER A 323 13.10 -9.95 14.94
CA SER A 323 13.47 -9.24 13.70
C SER A 323 14.87 -9.60 13.20
N GLU A 324 15.83 -9.81 14.11
CA GLU A 324 17.19 -10.25 13.82
C GLU A 324 17.21 -11.58 13.04
N GLN A 325 16.46 -12.55 13.49
CA GLN A 325 16.36 -13.85 12.83
C GLN A 325 15.68 -13.75 11.46
N LEU A 326 14.84 -12.75 11.23
CA LEU A 326 14.12 -12.56 9.97
C LEU A 326 14.86 -11.69 8.94
N HIS A 327 16.08 -11.21 9.26
CA HIS A 327 16.84 -10.30 8.40
C HIS A 327 17.03 -10.85 6.97
N THR A 328 17.44 -12.12 6.83
CA THR A 328 17.60 -12.74 5.51
C THR A 328 16.29 -12.86 4.74
N LEU A 329 15.17 -13.13 5.44
CA LEU A 329 13.84 -13.17 4.81
C LEU A 329 13.46 -11.78 4.26
N TYR A 330 13.71 -10.71 5.01
CA TYR A 330 13.46 -9.35 4.54
C TYR A 330 14.33 -8.98 3.33
N LEU A 331 15.58 -9.46 3.29
CA LEU A 331 16.45 -9.30 2.12
C LEU A 331 15.88 -10.02 0.89
N VAL A 332 15.39 -11.26 1.05
CA VAL A 332 14.75 -12.02 -0.02
C VAL A 332 13.49 -11.31 -0.54
N MET A 333 12.65 -10.79 0.37
CA MET A 333 11.46 -10.00 0.01
C MET A 333 11.86 -8.72 -0.75
N LEU A 334 12.92 -8.02 -0.33
CA LEU A 334 13.42 -6.83 -1.01
C LEU A 334 13.93 -7.15 -2.42
N LEU A 335 14.73 -8.20 -2.56
CA LEU A 335 15.25 -8.64 -3.86
C LEU A 335 14.13 -9.08 -4.79
N GLY A 336 13.13 -9.82 -4.29
CA GLY A 336 11.94 -10.20 -5.04
C GLY A 336 11.16 -8.97 -5.51
N SER A 337 10.96 -7.98 -4.64
CA SER A 337 10.28 -6.72 -4.97
C SER A 337 11.03 -5.91 -6.03
N ILE A 338 12.35 -5.80 -5.92
CA ILE A 338 13.19 -5.11 -6.92
C ILE A 338 13.11 -5.85 -8.26
N ALA A 339 13.26 -7.17 -8.26
CA ALA A 339 13.19 -7.98 -9.47
C ALA A 339 11.83 -7.84 -10.16
N GLY A 340 10.72 -7.95 -9.41
CA GLY A 340 9.37 -7.79 -9.93
C GLY A 340 9.12 -6.39 -10.51
N LEU A 341 9.60 -5.34 -9.84
CA LEU A 341 9.49 -3.96 -10.32
C LEU A 341 10.28 -3.74 -11.61
N VAL A 342 11.51 -4.22 -11.67
CA VAL A 342 12.38 -4.09 -12.87
C VAL A 342 11.78 -4.87 -14.04
N VAL A 343 11.37 -6.12 -13.83
CA VAL A 343 10.75 -6.93 -14.88
C VAL A 343 9.45 -6.30 -15.34
N SER A 344 8.61 -5.77 -14.43
CA SER A 344 7.40 -5.03 -14.78
C SER A 344 7.69 -3.84 -15.70
N ALA A 345 8.70 -3.03 -15.36
CA ALA A 345 9.09 -1.87 -16.16
C ALA A 345 9.68 -2.27 -17.52
N LEU A 346 10.41 -3.39 -17.60
CA LEU A 346 11.02 -3.86 -18.86
C LEU A 346 9.99 -4.47 -19.82
N THR A 347 9.03 -5.23 -19.27
CA THR A 347 8.05 -6.03 -20.06
C THR A 347 6.74 -5.31 -20.30
N ILE A 348 6.55 -4.09 -19.76
CA ILE A 348 5.29 -3.35 -19.91
C ILE A 348 4.97 -3.07 -21.37
N ASP A 349 3.86 -3.65 -21.82
CA ASP A 349 3.29 -3.45 -23.17
C ASP A 349 1.80 -3.10 -23.04
N PRO A 350 1.38 -1.89 -23.47
CA PRO A 350 -0.02 -1.48 -23.41
C PRO A 350 -1.01 -2.40 -24.14
N ALA A 351 -0.54 -3.16 -25.13
CA ALA A 351 -1.37 -4.09 -25.88
C ALA A 351 -1.66 -5.40 -25.13
N HIS A 352 -0.80 -5.80 -24.20
CA HIS A 352 -0.83 -7.12 -23.55
C HIS A 352 -0.80 -7.04 -22.02
N LEU A 353 -1.62 -6.19 -21.39
CA LEU A 353 -1.60 -5.95 -19.95
C LEU A 353 -2.18 -7.10 -19.11
N ILE A 354 -3.09 -7.89 -19.66
CA ILE A 354 -3.80 -8.95 -18.91
C ILE A 354 -2.89 -10.13 -18.58
N LYS A 355 -2.01 -10.53 -19.49
CA LYS A 355 -1.11 -11.67 -19.26
C LYS A 355 -0.18 -11.46 -18.07
N PRO A 356 0.58 -10.35 -17.95
CA PRO A 356 1.41 -10.09 -16.76
C PRO A 356 0.60 -10.04 -15.47
N LEU A 357 -0.63 -9.53 -15.53
CA LEU A 357 -1.52 -9.43 -14.37
C LEU A 357 -1.95 -10.81 -13.85
N LEU A 358 -2.28 -11.74 -14.76
CA LEU A 358 -2.61 -13.12 -14.43
C LEU A 358 -1.38 -13.89 -13.91
N ILE A 359 -0.20 -13.68 -14.51
CA ILE A 359 1.06 -14.29 -14.06
C ILE A 359 1.37 -13.84 -12.63
N SER A 360 1.23 -12.55 -12.35
CA SER A 360 1.44 -12.00 -11.01
C SER A 360 0.54 -12.66 -9.96
N LEU A 361 -0.77 -12.76 -10.25
CA LEU A 361 -1.73 -13.42 -9.36
C LEU A 361 -1.44 -14.91 -9.18
N ALA A 362 -1.02 -15.59 -10.26
CA ALA A 362 -0.63 -17.00 -10.18
C ALA A 362 0.60 -17.21 -9.29
N MET A 363 1.62 -16.35 -9.42
CA MET A 363 2.81 -16.43 -8.55
C MET A 363 2.44 -16.20 -7.09
N MET A 364 1.57 -15.23 -6.80
CA MET A 364 1.13 -14.95 -5.44
C MET A 364 0.26 -16.08 -4.88
N ALA A 365 -0.61 -16.69 -5.70
CA ALA A 365 -1.42 -17.84 -5.30
C ALA A 365 -0.55 -19.05 -4.95
N VAL A 366 0.47 -19.34 -5.77
CA VAL A 366 1.42 -20.44 -5.52
C VAL A 366 2.25 -20.16 -4.27
N GLY A 367 2.77 -18.94 -4.09
CA GLY A 367 3.55 -18.57 -2.91
C GLY A 367 2.74 -18.76 -1.62
N ALA A 368 1.52 -18.23 -1.57
CA ALA A 368 0.64 -18.38 -0.41
C ALA A 368 0.22 -19.85 -0.18
N TRP A 369 -0.02 -20.61 -1.25
CA TRP A 369 -0.33 -22.03 -1.14
C TRP A 369 0.84 -22.84 -0.57
N MET A 370 2.07 -22.52 -0.95
CA MET A 370 3.26 -23.18 -0.38
C MET A 370 3.36 -22.99 1.14
N ASP A 371 3.04 -21.79 1.62
CA ASP A 371 3.11 -21.46 3.04
C ASP A 371 1.95 -22.07 3.86
N SER A 372 0.85 -22.51 3.22
CA SER A 372 -0.31 -23.10 3.91
C SER A 372 -0.06 -24.47 4.55
N GLY A 373 1.06 -25.12 4.27
CA GLY A 373 1.50 -26.35 4.90
C GLY A 373 2.54 -26.16 6.02
N SER A 374 2.68 -24.95 6.56
CA SER A 374 3.65 -24.64 7.61
C SER A 374 3.33 -25.31 8.94
N THR A 375 4.36 -25.57 9.73
CA THR A 375 4.28 -26.24 11.03
C THR A 375 4.99 -25.41 12.11
N SER A 376 4.87 -25.80 13.37
CA SER A 376 5.63 -25.20 14.48
C SER A 376 7.16 -25.37 14.36
N LEU A 377 7.63 -26.22 13.45
CA LEU A 377 9.04 -26.43 13.14
C LEU A 377 9.53 -25.60 11.95
N THR A 378 8.63 -24.96 11.22
CA THR A 378 8.96 -24.12 10.07
C THR A 378 9.92 -22.99 10.47
N ARG A 379 10.94 -22.78 9.66
CA ARG A 379 11.93 -21.72 9.83
C ARG A 379 11.81 -20.71 8.70
N GLN A 380 12.41 -19.55 8.87
CA GLN A 380 12.44 -18.50 7.85
C GLN A 380 12.98 -19.01 6.49
N SER A 381 13.97 -19.92 6.51
CA SER A 381 14.57 -20.51 5.31
C SER A 381 13.57 -21.27 4.45
N ASP A 382 12.58 -21.90 5.07
CA ASP A 382 11.58 -22.70 4.39
C ASP A 382 10.60 -21.82 3.59
N MET A 383 10.48 -20.53 3.97
CA MET A 383 9.62 -19.55 3.35
C MET A 383 10.34 -18.64 2.33
N TYR A 384 11.65 -18.79 2.10
CA TYR A 384 12.37 -17.86 1.20
C TYR A 384 11.82 -17.87 -0.22
N PHE A 385 11.51 -19.03 -0.78
CA PHE A 385 11.04 -19.11 -2.15
C PHE A 385 9.60 -18.61 -2.30
N SER A 386 8.71 -18.97 -1.40
CA SER A 386 7.31 -18.50 -1.38
C SER A 386 7.25 -16.98 -1.23
N GLN A 387 8.03 -16.42 -0.29
CA GLN A 387 8.08 -15.00 -0.03
C GLN A 387 8.76 -14.20 -1.16
N PHE A 388 9.71 -14.81 -1.86
CA PHE A 388 10.24 -14.23 -3.10
C PHE A 388 9.16 -14.15 -4.18
N LEU A 389 8.36 -15.21 -4.39
CA LEU A 389 7.26 -15.21 -5.36
C LEU A 389 6.19 -14.16 -5.05
N LEU A 390 5.81 -14.03 -3.77
CA LEU A 390 4.85 -13.04 -3.30
C LEU A 390 5.37 -11.61 -3.49
N ALA A 391 6.62 -11.35 -3.14
CA ALA A 391 7.26 -10.04 -3.31
C ALA A 391 7.40 -9.65 -4.79
N PHE A 392 7.86 -10.59 -5.61
CA PHE A 392 7.97 -10.42 -7.06
C PHE A 392 6.59 -10.14 -7.68
N GLY A 393 5.61 -11.02 -7.42
CA GLY A 393 4.25 -10.88 -7.93
C GLY A 393 3.62 -9.57 -7.50
N GLY A 394 3.83 -9.14 -6.26
CA GLY A 394 3.32 -7.89 -5.71
C GLY A 394 3.76 -6.65 -6.46
N THR A 395 5.03 -6.52 -6.76
CA THR A 395 5.56 -5.37 -7.50
C THR A 395 5.36 -5.50 -9.02
N PHE A 396 5.36 -6.71 -9.54
CA PHE A 396 5.09 -6.99 -10.95
C PHE A 396 3.65 -6.64 -11.36
N PHE A 397 2.67 -6.86 -10.48
CA PHE A 397 1.26 -6.49 -10.69
C PHE A 397 1.04 -4.98 -10.88
N LEU A 398 1.84 -4.15 -10.22
CA LEU A 398 1.64 -2.69 -10.16
C LEU A 398 1.70 -2.04 -11.54
N GLY A 399 2.65 -2.44 -12.40
CA GLY A 399 2.83 -1.86 -13.72
C GLY A 399 1.61 -2.03 -14.63
N PRO A 400 1.17 -3.26 -14.91
CA PRO A 400 -0.02 -3.52 -15.72
C PRO A 400 -1.29 -2.84 -15.19
N THR A 401 -1.50 -2.86 -13.88
CA THR A 401 -2.66 -2.23 -13.24
C THR A 401 -2.66 -0.72 -13.42
N LEU A 402 -1.51 -0.08 -13.23
CA LEU A 402 -1.34 1.36 -13.43
C LEU A 402 -1.66 1.75 -14.87
N VAL A 403 -1.14 1.00 -15.85
CA VAL A 403 -1.35 1.30 -17.27
C VAL A 403 -2.81 1.08 -17.66
N LEU A 404 -3.47 0.06 -17.13
CA LEU A 404 -4.92 -0.15 -17.29
C LEU A 404 -5.73 1.05 -16.78
N GLY A 405 -5.38 1.57 -15.61
CA GLY A 405 -6.05 2.74 -15.05
C GLY A 405 -5.81 4.02 -15.87
N ILE A 406 -4.57 4.24 -16.30
CA ILE A 406 -4.20 5.41 -17.12
C ILE A 406 -4.85 5.33 -18.51
N SER A 407 -4.98 4.16 -19.13
CA SER A 407 -5.61 4.00 -20.44
C SER A 407 -7.06 4.49 -20.43
N GLY A 408 -7.79 4.29 -19.32
CA GLY A 408 -9.13 4.86 -19.14
C GLY A 408 -9.19 6.38 -18.96
N VAL A 409 -8.02 7.02 -18.76
CA VAL A 409 -7.90 8.48 -18.57
C VAL A 409 -7.42 9.18 -19.85
N ILE A 410 -6.72 8.50 -20.73
CA ILE A 410 -6.14 9.10 -21.98
C ILE A 410 -7.24 9.76 -22.82
N ALA A 411 -8.43 9.17 -22.85
CA ALA A 411 -9.58 9.72 -23.59
C ALA A 411 -10.08 11.06 -23.00
N ASN A 412 -9.90 11.30 -21.68
CA ASN A 412 -10.27 12.54 -21.03
C ASN A 412 -9.28 12.90 -19.92
N PRO A 413 -8.30 13.79 -20.18
CA PRO A 413 -7.25 14.18 -19.23
C PRO A 413 -7.76 14.75 -17.91
N ARG A 414 -9.01 15.27 -17.85
CA ARG A 414 -9.62 15.74 -16.59
C ARG A 414 -9.79 14.62 -15.58
N ASN A 415 -9.98 13.37 -16.03
CA ASN A 415 -10.13 12.21 -15.15
C ASN A 415 -8.85 11.81 -14.41
N MET A 416 -7.69 12.37 -14.82
CA MET A 416 -6.39 12.03 -14.23
C MET A 416 -6.31 12.38 -12.74
N VAL A 417 -6.93 13.48 -12.34
CA VAL A 417 -7.01 13.87 -10.92
C VAL A 417 -7.74 12.79 -10.12
N SER A 418 -8.93 12.41 -10.59
CA SER A 418 -9.76 11.39 -9.93
C SER A 418 -9.09 10.01 -9.94
N PHE A 419 -8.35 9.67 -11.01
CA PHE A 419 -7.56 8.45 -11.05
C PHE A 419 -6.42 8.44 -10.03
N SER A 420 -5.66 9.53 -9.92
CA SER A 420 -4.55 9.63 -8.95
C SER A 420 -5.05 9.49 -7.52
N VAL A 421 -6.17 10.13 -7.21
CA VAL A 421 -6.82 10.03 -5.89
C VAL A 421 -7.34 8.61 -5.64
N LEU A 422 -8.06 8.02 -6.59
CA LEU A 422 -8.56 6.65 -6.51
C LEU A 422 -7.41 5.66 -6.27
N PHE A 423 -6.34 5.78 -7.05
CA PHE A 423 -5.18 4.91 -6.91
C PHE A 423 -4.53 5.06 -5.52
N GLY A 424 -4.33 6.29 -5.03
CA GLY A 424 -3.80 6.54 -3.70
C GLY A 424 -4.69 5.98 -2.59
N ILE A 425 -6.01 6.19 -2.68
CA ILE A 425 -7.00 5.66 -1.74
C ILE A 425 -6.97 4.13 -1.74
N THR A 426 -7.04 3.49 -2.90
CA THR A 426 -7.04 2.02 -3.00
C THR A 426 -5.73 1.40 -2.50
N GLN A 427 -4.59 2.07 -2.67
CA GLN A 427 -3.32 1.60 -2.12
C GLN A 427 -3.31 1.63 -0.59
N ASN A 428 -3.72 2.72 0.03
CA ASN A 428 -3.68 2.88 1.48
C ASN A 428 -4.83 2.13 2.17
N ILE A 429 -6.08 2.39 1.78
CA ILE A 429 -7.26 1.74 2.38
C ILE A 429 -7.30 0.26 2.04
N GLY A 430 -6.89 -0.14 0.82
CA GLY A 430 -6.78 -1.55 0.44
C GLY A 430 -5.80 -2.32 1.33
N GLY A 431 -4.68 -1.71 1.72
CA GLY A 431 -3.74 -2.29 2.69
C GLY A 431 -4.35 -2.45 4.09
N LEU A 432 -5.09 -1.43 4.57
CA LEU A 432 -5.81 -1.52 5.85
C LEU A 432 -6.92 -2.59 5.81
N ILE A 433 -7.69 -2.68 4.74
CA ILE A 433 -8.71 -3.73 4.54
C ILE A 433 -8.04 -5.11 4.58
N GLY A 434 -6.90 -5.27 3.88
CA GLY A 434 -6.16 -6.53 3.88
C GLY A 434 -5.71 -6.93 5.28
N ALA A 435 -5.09 -6.03 6.03
CA ALA A 435 -4.66 -6.27 7.40
C ALA A 435 -5.85 -6.56 8.34
N ALA A 436 -6.96 -5.82 8.20
CA ALA A 436 -8.17 -6.01 8.96
C ALA A 436 -8.83 -7.37 8.69
N VAL A 437 -9.03 -7.72 7.42
CA VAL A 437 -9.67 -8.98 7.00
C VAL A 437 -8.82 -10.18 7.40
N LEU A 438 -7.55 -10.20 7.01
CA LEU A 438 -6.66 -11.34 7.31
C LEU A 438 -6.42 -11.49 8.80
N GLY A 439 -6.20 -10.38 9.53
CA GLY A 439 -5.98 -10.43 10.97
C GLY A 439 -7.23 -10.84 11.75
N THR A 440 -8.43 -10.40 11.34
CA THR A 440 -9.69 -10.86 11.96
C THR A 440 -9.91 -12.34 11.68
N PHE A 441 -9.69 -12.78 10.45
CA PHE A 441 -9.82 -14.18 10.08
C PHE A 441 -8.85 -15.06 10.87
N GLN A 442 -7.58 -14.64 11.04
CA GLN A 442 -6.59 -15.34 11.84
C GLN A 442 -7.05 -15.52 13.30
N VAL A 443 -7.57 -14.47 13.96
CA VAL A 443 -8.07 -14.55 15.35
C VAL A 443 -9.28 -15.49 15.44
N MET A 444 -10.21 -15.42 14.49
CA MET A 444 -11.37 -16.32 14.46
C MET A 444 -10.95 -17.78 14.29
N ARG A 445 -9.97 -18.06 13.40
CA ARG A 445 -9.46 -19.40 13.17
C ARG A 445 -8.64 -19.91 14.34
N GLU A 446 -7.85 -19.06 14.99
CA GLU A 446 -7.14 -19.42 16.24
C GLU A 446 -8.11 -19.85 17.32
N LYS A 447 -9.18 -19.09 17.60
CA LYS A 447 -10.19 -19.47 18.58
C LYS A 447 -10.87 -20.81 18.22
N PHE A 448 -11.15 -21.03 16.95
CA PHE A 448 -11.71 -22.30 16.47
C PHE A 448 -10.75 -23.47 16.69
N HIS A 449 -9.49 -23.36 16.28
CA HIS A 449 -8.50 -24.43 16.48
C HIS A 449 -8.16 -24.64 17.94
N SER A 450 -8.06 -23.57 18.72
CA SER A 450 -7.80 -23.63 20.16
C SER A 450 -8.88 -24.40 20.90
N SER A 451 -10.18 -24.14 20.61
CA SER A 451 -11.27 -24.90 21.23
C SER A 451 -11.20 -26.39 20.89
N HIS A 452 -10.95 -26.73 19.62
CA HIS A 452 -10.83 -28.13 19.20
C HIS A 452 -9.62 -28.86 19.83
N LEU A 453 -8.47 -28.18 19.93
CA LEU A 453 -7.30 -28.76 20.59
C LEU A 453 -7.55 -29.02 22.07
N VAL A 454 -8.22 -28.10 22.76
CA VAL A 454 -8.52 -28.22 24.20
C VAL A 454 -9.50 -29.35 24.48
N GLU A 455 -10.48 -29.63 23.61
CA GLU A 455 -11.40 -30.77 23.72
C GLU A 455 -10.66 -32.12 23.82
N HIS A 456 -9.50 -32.23 23.19
CA HIS A 456 -8.65 -33.43 23.20
C HIS A 456 -7.63 -33.46 24.35
N LEU A 457 -7.44 -32.35 25.10
CA LEU A 457 -6.50 -32.26 26.23
C LEU A 457 -7.18 -32.60 27.54
N THR A 458 -7.62 -33.87 27.68
CA THR A 458 -8.27 -34.34 28.90
C THR A 458 -7.25 -34.82 29.93
N LEU A 459 -7.47 -34.53 31.22
CA LEU A 459 -6.60 -35.01 32.29
C LEU A 459 -6.65 -36.52 32.52
N ILE A 460 -7.55 -37.26 31.83
CA ILE A 460 -7.64 -38.69 31.87
C ILE A 460 -6.59 -39.33 30.94
N ASP A 461 -6.13 -38.61 29.90
CA ASP A 461 -5.12 -39.08 28.98
C ASP A 461 -3.74 -39.16 29.65
N PRO A 462 -3.09 -40.35 29.70
CA PRO A 462 -1.78 -40.53 30.31
C PRO A 462 -0.68 -39.64 29.68
N LEU A 463 -0.79 -39.34 28.36
CA LEU A 463 0.18 -38.51 27.65
C LEU A 463 0.04 -37.03 28.10
N VAL A 464 -1.18 -36.56 28.29
CA VAL A 464 -1.44 -35.23 28.82
C VAL A 464 -0.93 -35.09 30.25
N GLN A 465 -1.19 -36.12 31.09
CA GLN A 465 -0.68 -36.16 32.45
C GLN A 465 0.85 -36.15 32.51
N SER A 466 1.50 -36.98 31.68
CA SER A 466 2.97 -37.03 31.61
C SER A 466 3.56 -35.69 31.17
N ARG A 467 2.96 -35.04 30.15
CA ARG A 467 3.36 -33.68 29.70
C ARG A 467 3.20 -32.64 30.78
N LEU A 468 2.07 -32.68 31.49
CA LEU A 468 1.81 -31.75 32.59
C LEU A 468 2.82 -31.94 33.72
N GLN A 469 3.10 -33.18 34.14
CA GLN A 469 4.09 -33.49 35.16
C GLN A 469 5.49 -33.06 34.76
N SER A 470 5.89 -33.33 33.51
CA SER A 470 7.19 -32.92 32.98
C SER A 470 7.32 -31.39 32.95
N ALA A 471 6.26 -30.67 32.53
CA ALA A 471 6.23 -29.22 32.52
C ALA A 471 6.29 -28.66 33.96
N ALA A 472 5.55 -29.23 34.91
CA ALA A 472 5.58 -28.84 36.33
C ALA A 472 6.95 -29.12 36.97
N ALA A 473 7.59 -30.27 36.61
CA ALA A 473 8.93 -30.62 37.12
C ALA A 473 10.00 -29.62 36.68
N GLY A 474 9.89 -29.02 35.51
CA GLY A 474 10.79 -27.96 35.04
C GLY A 474 10.86 -26.73 35.95
N TYR A 475 9.83 -26.49 36.77
CA TYR A 475 9.78 -25.40 37.73
C TYR A 475 10.22 -25.79 39.17
N ALA A 476 10.68 -27.04 39.37
CA ALA A 476 11.01 -27.55 40.71
C ALA A 476 12.15 -26.77 41.42
N SER A 477 13.08 -26.22 40.64
CA SER A 477 14.20 -25.41 41.15
C SER A 477 13.80 -24.00 41.59
N THR A 478 12.68 -23.48 41.11
CA THR A 478 12.27 -22.08 41.32
C THR A 478 11.01 -21.95 42.16
N ILE A 479 10.15 -22.96 42.16
CA ILE A 479 8.87 -22.96 42.90
C ILE A 479 8.85 -24.15 43.87
N ALA A 480 8.82 -23.89 45.17
CA ALA A 480 8.78 -24.91 46.21
C ALA A 480 7.40 -25.60 46.31
N ASP A 481 6.30 -24.84 46.15
CA ASP A 481 4.93 -25.32 46.29
C ASP A 481 4.51 -26.20 45.11
N PRO A 482 4.13 -27.48 45.33
CA PRO A 482 3.67 -28.40 44.30
C PRO A 482 2.41 -27.93 43.55
N ALA A 483 1.48 -27.26 44.24
CA ALA A 483 0.25 -26.75 43.63
C ALA A 483 0.55 -25.64 42.63
N LEU A 484 1.45 -24.71 43.00
CA LEU A 484 1.90 -23.65 42.07
C LEU A 484 2.67 -24.22 40.88
N ARG A 485 3.51 -25.27 41.08
CA ARG A 485 4.19 -25.97 39.96
C ARG A 485 3.20 -26.57 38.99
N THR A 486 2.16 -27.24 39.48
CA THR A 486 1.11 -27.81 38.66
C THR A 486 0.37 -26.72 37.88
N THR A 487 0.05 -25.60 38.48
CA THR A 487 -0.57 -24.45 37.83
C THR A 487 0.32 -23.89 36.70
N GLN A 488 1.63 -23.78 36.92
CA GLN A 488 2.57 -23.35 35.88
C GLN A 488 2.70 -24.39 34.76
N GLY A 489 2.62 -25.69 35.10
CA GLY A 489 2.57 -26.77 34.10
C GLY A 489 1.33 -26.67 33.19
N ILE A 490 0.15 -26.40 33.78
CA ILE A 490 -1.09 -26.17 33.02
C ILE A 490 -0.95 -24.94 32.12
N ARG A 491 -0.41 -23.83 32.64
CA ARG A 491 -0.17 -22.62 31.87
C ARG A 491 0.79 -22.85 30.70
N SER A 492 1.86 -23.61 30.92
CA SER A 492 2.80 -23.98 29.87
C SER A 492 2.13 -24.81 28.77
N LEU A 493 1.30 -25.79 29.14
CA LEU A 493 0.54 -26.59 28.18
C LEU A 493 -0.48 -25.76 27.40
N SER A 494 -1.19 -24.84 28.08
CA SER A 494 -2.11 -23.88 27.45
C SER A 494 -1.39 -22.99 26.43
N THR A 495 -0.22 -22.46 26.78
CA THR A 495 0.60 -21.64 25.86
C THR A 495 1.01 -22.44 24.63
N LEU A 496 1.39 -23.71 24.82
CA LEU A 496 1.73 -24.59 23.69
C LEU A 496 0.52 -24.85 22.79
N ALA A 497 -0.65 -25.15 23.37
CA ALA A 497 -1.88 -25.35 22.61
C ALA A 497 -2.28 -24.11 21.81
N THR A 498 -2.20 -22.93 22.42
CA THR A 498 -2.46 -21.65 21.73
C THR A 498 -1.45 -21.41 20.59
N ARG A 499 -0.18 -21.76 20.79
CA ARG A 499 0.83 -21.63 19.73
C ARG A 499 0.52 -22.53 18.54
N GLU A 500 0.18 -23.82 18.77
CA GLU A 500 -0.20 -24.75 17.71
C GLU A 500 -1.51 -24.32 17.03
N ALA A 501 -2.49 -23.80 17.78
CA ALA A 501 -3.71 -23.23 17.23
C ALA A 501 -3.42 -22.03 16.30
N ASN A 502 -2.47 -21.18 16.68
CA ASN A 502 -2.01 -20.07 15.84
C ASN A 502 -1.35 -20.57 14.55
N VAL A 503 -0.52 -21.62 14.60
CA VAL A 503 0.08 -22.23 13.41
C VAL A 503 -1.01 -22.69 12.43
N LEU A 504 -2.02 -23.42 12.92
CA LEU A 504 -3.15 -23.84 12.09
C LEU A 504 -3.95 -22.65 11.54
N ALA A 505 -4.17 -21.63 12.36
CA ALA A 505 -4.88 -20.42 11.94
C ALA A 505 -4.14 -19.68 10.83
N TYR A 506 -2.81 -19.59 10.89
CA TYR A 506 -2.01 -18.99 9.82
C TYR A 506 -2.02 -19.82 8.55
N ASN A 507 -2.03 -21.16 8.64
CA ASN A 507 -2.20 -22.03 7.47
C ASN A 507 -3.53 -21.75 6.76
N ASP A 508 -4.61 -21.56 7.53
CA ASP A 508 -5.91 -21.14 6.98
C ASP A 508 -5.85 -19.76 6.33
N VAL A 509 -5.10 -18.81 6.91
CA VAL A 509 -4.88 -17.48 6.30
C VAL A 509 -4.15 -17.60 4.97
N PHE A 510 -3.07 -18.36 4.89
CA PHE A 510 -2.33 -18.58 3.65
C PHE A 510 -3.21 -19.25 2.58
N MET A 511 -4.00 -20.24 2.97
CA MET A 511 -4.97 -20.88 2.07
C MET A 511 -6.02 -19.87 1.59
N LEU A 512 -6.59 -19.04 2.48
CA LEU A 512 -7.55 -18.00 2.11
C LEU A 512 -6.96 -17.03 1.09
N ILE A 513 -5.72 -16.61 1.28
CA ILE A 513 -5.02 -15.69 0.37
C ILE A 513 -4.84 -16.34 -1.00
N SER A 514 -4.40 -17.60 -1.04
CA SER A 514 -4.28 -18.36 -2.29
C SER A 514 -5.62 -18.45 -3.01
N VAL A 515 -6.71 -18.76 -2.29
CA VAL A 515 -8.07 -18.83 -2.86
C VAL A 515 -8.51 -17.47 -3.40
N ILE A 516 -8.29 -16.36 -2.67
CA ILE A 516 -8.63 -15.00 -3.15
C ILE A 516 -7.86 -14.69 -4.43
N ALA A 517 -6.56 -15.01 -4.50
CA ALA A 517 -5.75 -14.78 -5.69
C ALA A 517 -6.24 -15.59 -6.90
N VAL A 518 -6.56 -16.88 -6.70
CA VAL A 518 -7.11 -17.77 -7.74
C VAL A 518 -8.49 -17.27 -8.21
N LEU A 519 -9.40 -16.94 -7.29
CA LEU A 519 -10.72 -16.42 -7.64
C LEU A 519 -10.63 -15.10 -8.41
N THR A 520 -9.71 -14.23 -8.03
CA THR A 520 -9.45 -12.97 -8.74
C THR A 520 -8.92 -13.26 -10.16
N MET A 521 -8.02 -14.23 -10.31
CA MET A 521 -7.49 -14.67 -11.60
C MET A 521 -8.59 -15.25 -12.49
N ILE A 522 -9.45 -16.11 -11.94
CA ILE A 522 -10.60 -16.69 -12.66
C ILE A 522 -11.57 -15.59 -13.10
N TRP A 523 -11.92 -14.67 -12.20
CA TRP A 523 -12.80 -13.54 -12.51
C TRP A 523 -12.28 -12.66 -13.66
N ILE A 524 -10.99 -12.29 -13.62
CA ILE A 524 -10.36 -11.52 -14.70
C ILE A 524 -10.38 -12.30 -16.01
N SER A 525 -10.00 -13.59 -15.97
CA SER A 525 -9.95 -14.45 -17.16
C SER A 525 -11.33 -14.66 -17.78
N ALA A 526 -12.35 -14.96 -16.96
CA ALA A 526 -13.73 -15.11 -17.42
C ALA A 526 -14.25 -13.82 -18.06
N ARG A 527 -13.91 -12.67 -17.49
CA ARG A 527 -14.30 -11.36 -18.04
C ARG A 527 -13.66 -11.09 -19.40
N VAL A 528 -12.38 -11.40 -19.56
CA VAL A 528 -11.66 -11.25 -20.83
C VAL A 528 -12.26 -12.18 -21.90
N LEU A 529 -12.56 -13.42 -21.53
CA LEU A 529 -13.18 -14.38 -22.44
C LEU A 529 -14.58 -13.92 -22.87
N TRP A 530 -15.39 -13.46 -21.90
CA TRP A 530 -16.72 -12.93 -22.19
C TRP A 530 -16.67 -11.73 -23.16
N LEU A 531 -15.73 -10.80 -22.97
CA LEU A 531 -15.54 -9.66 -23.85
C LEU A 531 -15.15 -10.10 -25.27
N LYS A 532 -14.27 -11.11 -25.42
CA LYS A 532 -13.91 -11.66 -26.72
C LYS A 532 -15.08 -12.33 -27.44
N MET A 533 -15.98 -12.99 -26.71
CA MET A 533 -17.16 -13.63 -27.29
C MET A 533 -18.26 -12.64 -27.67
N THR A 534 -18.39 -11.52 -26.91
CA THR A 534 -19.45 -10.54 -27.13
C THR A 534 -19.07 -9.43 -28.11
N THR A 535 -17.77 -9.15 -28.30
CA THR A 535 -17.30 -8.23 -29.35
C THR A 535 -17.27 -9.00 -30.67
N GLN A 536 -18.37 -8.95 -31.44
CA GLN A 536 -18.36 -9.45 -32.82
C GLN A 536 -17.26 -8.72 -33.61
N PRO A 537 -16.54 -9.43 -34.48
CA PRO A 537 -15.66 -8.74 -35.44
C PRO A 537 -16.53 -7.75 -36.22
N ILE A 538 -16.22 -6.46 -36.14
CA ILE A 538 -16.81 -5.43 -37.01
C ILE A 538 -16.63 -5.96 -38.41
N ALA A 539 -17.75 -6.24 -39.09
CA ALA A 539 -17.76 -6.70 -40.46
C ALA A 539 -16.82 -5.79 -41.29
N SER A 540 -15.94 -6.42 -42.04
CA SER A 540 -15.00 -5.74 -42.94
C SER A 540 -15.73 -4.60 -43.66
N PRO A 541 -15.12 -3.41 -43.79
CA PRO A 541 -15.77 -2.33 -44.51
C PRO A 541 -16.16 -2.85 -45.90
N ILE A 542 -17.46 -2.74 -46.19
CA ILE A 542 -18.04 -3.08 -47.48
C ILE A 542 -17.20 -2.37 -48.55
N THR A 543 -16.50 -3.12 -49.34
CA THR A 543 -15.78 -2.60 -50.51
C THR A 543 -16.80 -1.81 -51.32
N PRO A 544 -16.61 -0.51 -51.58
CA PRO A 544 -17.54 0.23 -52.40
C PRO A 544 -17.62 -0.44 -53.78
N PRO A 545 -18.80 -0.57 -54.40
CA PRO A 545 -18.96 -1.20 -55.69
C PRO A 545 -18.09 -0.46 -56.72
N SER A 546 -17.28 -1.22 -57.45
CA SER A 546 -16.43 -0.72 -58.51
C SER A 546 -17.29 0.07 -59.51
N VAL A 547 -17.01 1.37 -59.65
CA VAL A 547 -17.61 2.24 -60.66
C VAL A 547 -17.21 1.70 -62.01
N PRO A 548 -18.14 1.33 -62.92
CA PRO A 548 -17.77 0.88 -64.24
C PRO A 548 -17.13 2.05 -65.00
N SER A 549 -15.93 1.81 -65.57
CA SER A 549 -15.21 2.75 -66.42
C SER A 549 -16.05 3.06 -67.63
N ARG A 550 -16.56 4.28 -67.78
CA ARG A 550 -17.16 4.79 -69.03
C ARG A 550 -16.08 4.78 -70.12
N GLY A 551 -16.31 3.94 -71.10
CA GLY A 551 -15.47 3.88 -72.27
C GLY A 551 -15.35 5.24 -72.94
N ALA A 552 -14.15 5.60 -73.32
CA ALA A 552 -13.85 6.71 -74.18
C ALA A 552 -14.34 6.35 -75.60
N THR A 553 -15.39 7.03 -76.05
CA THR A 553 -15.70 7.06 -77.50
C THR A 553 -14.90 8.19 -78.09
N SER A 554 -14.02 7.82 -79.02
CA SER A 554 -13.34 8.67 -79.95
C SER A 554 -14.32 9.26 -80.96
N SER A 555 -14.32 10.56 -81.14
CA SER A 555 -14.42 11.24 -82.48
C SER A 555 -13.96 12.69 -82.33
#